data_dd58327c95b27f466951708e0b2c08a6
#
_entry.id   dd58327c95b27f466951708e0b2c08a6
#
_cell.length_a   1.000
_cell.length_b   1.000
_cell.length_c   1.000
_cell.angle_alpha   90.00
_cell.angle_beta   90.00
_cell.angle_gamma   90.00
#
_symmetry.space_group_name_H-M   'P 1'
#
loop_
_entity.id
_entity.type
_entity.pdbx_description
1 polymer ?
#
loop_
_entity_poly.entity_id
_entity_poly.type
_entity_poly.pdbx_seq_one_letter_code
_entity_poly.pdbx_strand_id
1 'polypeptide(L)'
;MKMTRALSILAAGLLLTGASAIVNAQNIVVGGKNFTEQQIMAAMTAQLLKAKGYTVDVKAGMGSAVLRQAQESGQIDVYWEYTGTSLITYNKFTDKLSADDNYKKVKELDAAKGLVWLNPSKANNTYSLAMNSDDAKKHGIVSISDLAKKVKDGTKLNFASNAEFYARPDGLKPLEQSYGFEFARDNVKRMDTGLVYQALKEKQVDVGLVFATDGRIPAFNFVVLKDDKAFFPAYAMTPVVRKQVLDANPKLADILNSLSAKLDDATMARLNASVDVDKKTVEDVAQTFLKQQGLI
;
A
#
# COMPACT_ATOMS: atom_id res chain seq x y z
N MET A 1 32.62 88.78 -17.78
CA MET A 1 31.40 88.47 -17.06
C MET A 1 30.50 87.65 -17.97
N LYS A 2 30.46 86.31 -17.85
CA LYS A 2 29.36 85.44 -18.32
C LYS A 2 29.52 84.11 -17.59
N MET A 3 28.61 83.83 -16.67
CA MET A 3 28.49 82.59 -15.94
C MET A 3 27.89 81.54 -16.88
N THR A 4 28.55 80.41 -16.99
CA THR A 4 27.99 79.19 -17.65
C THR A 4 27.70 78.15 -16.55
N ARG A 5 26.39 77.84 -16.37
CA ARG A 5 25.89 76.79 -15.47
C ARG A 5 26.08 75.44 -16.14
N ALA A 6 26.83 74.59 -15.44
CA ALA A 6 26.89 73.16 -15.80
C ALA A 6 25.71 72.41 -15.20
N LEU A 7 24.94 71.72 -16.04
CA LEU A 7 23.84 70.80 -15.64
C LEU A 7 24.44 69.41 -15.41
N SER A 8 24.44 68.99 -14.18
CA SER A 8 24.79 67.57 -13.84
C SER A 8 23.55 66.68 -13.92
N ILE A 9 23.52 65.76 -14.88
CA ILE A 9 22.47 64.69 -14.99
C ILE A 9 22.93 63.56 -14.13
N LEU A 10 22.20 63.32 -13.04
CA LEU A 10 22.33 62.13 -12.18
C LEU A 10 21.52 60.96 -12.80
N ALA A 11 22.18 59.98 -13.40
CA ALA A 11 21.56 58.73 -13.85
C ALA A 11 21.41 57.80 -12.66
N ALA A 12 20.20 57.66 -12.14
CA ALA A 12 19.86 56.66 -11.12
C ALA A 12 19.69 55.30 -11.81
N GLY A 13 20.71 54.43 -11.71
CA GLY A 13 20.62 53.05 -12.13
C GLY A 13 19.76 52.25 -11.13
N LEU A 14 18.57 51.84 -11.54
CA LEU A 14 17.74 50.83 -10.81
C LEU A 14 18.41 49.45 -10.95
N LEU A 15 19.14 49.04 -9.93
CA LEU A 15 19.53 47.62 -9.76
C LEU A 15 18.30 46.84 -9.32
N LEU A 16 17.63 46.17 -10.27
CA LEU A 16 16.68 45.12 -9.99
C LEU A 16 17.45 43.90 -9.48
N THR A 17 17.65 43.82 -8.17
CA THR A 17 18.04 42.56 -7.52
C THR A 17 16.87 41.59 -7.58
N GLY A 18 16.89 40.71 -8.58
CA GLY A 18 16.01 39.55 -8.61
C GLY A 18 16.30 38.69 -7.39
N ALA A 19 15.49 38.82 -6.35
CA ALA A 19 15.45 37.86 -5.26
C ALA A 19 14.97 36.55 -5.83
N SER A 20 15.90 35.66 -6.24
CA SER A 20 15.60 34.26 -6.45
C SER A 20 15.10 33.71 -5.11
N ALA A 21 13.81 33.55 -4.97
CA ALA A 21 13.24 32.79 -3.85
C ALA A 21 13.91 31.44 -3.88
N ILE A 22 14.80 31.17 -2.94
CA ILE A 22 15.31 29.83 -2.66
C ILE A 22 14.06 29.06 -2.19
N VAL A 23 13.41 28.36 -3.13
CA VAL A 23 12.40 27.36 -2.79
C VAL A 23 13.16 26.29 -2.01
N ASN A 24 13.12 26.40 -0.70
CA ASN A 24 13.66 25.38 0.18
C ASN A 24 12.88 24.11 -0.16
N ALA A 25 13.51 23.17 -0.89
CA ALA A 25 12.88 21.89 -1.23
C ALA A 25 12.50 21.21 0.08
N GLN A 26 11.19 21.22 0.37
CA GLN A 26 10.68 20.64 1.60
C GLN A 26 11.02 19.16 1.60
N ASN A 27 11.61 18.67 2.68
CA ASN A 27 11.91 17.25 2.83
C ASN A 27 10.59 16.49 3.00
N ILE A 28 10.32 15.54 2.10
CA ILE A 28 9.14 14.66 2.13
C ILE A 28 9.53 13.32 2.75
N VAL A 29 8.88 12.94 3.82
CA VAL A 29 9.08 11.64 4.46
C VAL A 29 8.08 10.62 3.91
N VAL A 30 8.59 9.63 3.16
CA VAL A 30 7.79 8.56 2.56
C VAL A 30 7.79 7.35 3.49
N GLY A 31 6.61 6.86 3.85
CA GLY A 31 6.43 5.67 4.66
C GLY A 31 6.17 4.41 3.83
N GLY A 32 6.34 3.24 4.46
CA GLY A 32 6.00 1.95 3.87
C GLY A 32 5.81 0.86 4.92
N LYS A 33 4.88 -0.08 4.65
CA LYS A 33 4.65 -1.23 5.52
C LYS A 33 5.75 -2.30 5.34
N ASN A 34 5.71 -3.34 6.16
CA ASN A 34 6.75 -4.37 6.26
C ASN A 34 6.56 -5.56 5.30
N PHE A 35 6.01 -5.34 4.11
CA PHE A 35 5.89 -6.36 3.07
C PHE A 35 6.23 -5.79 1.68
N THR A 36 6.59 -6.66 0.75
CA THR A 36 7.24 -6.34 -0.54
C THR A 36 6.53 -5.26 -1.33
N GLU A 37 5.22 -5.37 -1.55
CA GLU A 37 4.45 -4.36 -2.29
C GLU A 37 4.61 -2.96 -1.73
N GLN A 38 4.55 -2.81 -0.41
CA GLN A 38 4.67 -1.52 0.25
C GLN A 38 6.10 -0.98 0.21
N GLN A 39 7.10 -1.85 0.22
CA GLN A 39 8.50 -1.45 0.04
C GLN A 39 8.74 -0.95 -1.39
N ILE A 40 8.19 -1.64 -2.39
CA ILE A 40 8.23 -1.21 -3.81
C ILE A 40 7.53 0.15 -3.94
N MET A 41 6.35 0.33 -3.36
CA MET A 41 5.61 1.60 -3.42
C MET A 41 6.36 2.74 -2.75
N ALA A 42 6.99 2.50 -1.60
CA ALA A 42 7.83 3.50 -0.93
C ALA A 42 9.05 3.89 -1.78
N ALA A 43 9.73 2.92 -2.39
CA ALA A 43 10.88 3.16 -3.27
C ALA A 43 10.47 3.91 -4.54
N MET A 44 9.39 3.50 -5.22
CA MET A 44 8.86 4.20 -6.40
C MET A 44 8.49 5.64 -6.08
N THR A 45 7.78 5.86 -4.97
CA THR A 45 7.39 7.20 -4.54
C THR A 45 8.62 8.07 -4.28
N ALA A 46 9.60 7.55 -3.56
CA ALA A 46 10.83 8.29 -3.27
C ALA A 46 11.63 8.62 -4.52
N GLN A 47 11.83 7.65 -5.43
CA GLN A 47 12.57 7.87 -6.67
C GLN A 47 11.84 8.85 -7.59
N LEU A 48 10.52 8.74 -7.72
CA LEU A 48 9.70 9.66 -8.49
C LEU A 48 9.80 11.09 -7.95
N LEU A 49 9.63 11.28 -6.65
CA LEU A 49 9.70 12.60 -6.02
C LEU A 49 11.10 13.20 -6.14
N LYS A 50 12.17 12.42 -5.95
CA LYS A 50 13.56 12.87 -6.17
C LYS A 50 13.78 13.33 -7.61
N ALA A 51 13.27 12.59 -8.60
CA ALA A 51 13.36 12.99 -10.01
C ALA A 51 12.58 14.27 -10.33
N LYS A 52 11.58 14.64 -9.52
CA LYS A 52 10.83 15.90 -9.61
C LYS A 52 11.42 17.01 -8.73
N GLY A 53 12.60 16.82 -8.15
CA GLY A 53 13.36 17.84 -7.42
C GLY A 53 13.06 17.95 -5.93
N TYR A 54 12.35 17.00 -5.33
CA TYR A 54 12.13 16.95 -3.88
C TYR A 54 13.31 16.30 -3.15
N THR A 55 13.58 16.76 -1.93
CA THR A 55 14.38 16.00 -0.97
C THR A 55 13.48 14.96 -0.31
N VAL A 56 13.92 13.71 -0.21
CA VAL A 56 13.06 12.60 0.24
C VAL A 56 13.81 11.68 1.18
N ASP A 57 13.22 11.45 2.36
CA ASP A 57 13.59 10.39 3.29
C ASP A 57 12.59 9.24 3.20
N VAL A 58 13.08 8.01 3.35
CA VAL A 58 12.23 6.80 3.35
C VAL A 58 12.27 6.13 4.71
N LYS A 59 11.10 5.86 5.27
CA LYS A 59 10.90 5.08 6.50
C LYS A 59 9.94 3.93 6.20
N ALA A 60 10.49 2.81 5.75
CA ALA A 60 9.71 1.60 5.43
C ALA A 60 9.91 0.50 6.49
N GLY A 61 9.14 -0.59 6.36
CA GLY A 61 9.26 -1.75 7.25
C GLY A 61 8.42 -1.66 8.52
N MET A 62 7.45 -0.75 8.58
CA MET A 62 6.58 -0.59 9.74
C MET A 62 5.32 -1.46 9.66
N GLY A 63 4.82 -1.91 10.82
CA GLY A 63 3.46 -2.45 10.91
C GLY A 63 2.40 -1.37 10.65
N SER A 64 1.22 -1.78 10.18
CA SER A 64 0.16 -0.85 9.72
C SER A 64 -0.25 0.19 10.77
N ALA A 65 -0.44 -0.21 12.03
CA ALA A 65 -0.85 0.70 13.09
C ALA A 65 0.23 1.75 13.43
N VAL A 66 1.50 1.32 13.45
CA VAL A 66 2.65 2.21 13.72
C VAL A 66 2.82 3.22 12.60
N LEU A 67 2.73 2.78 11.34
CA LEU A 67 2.83 3.66 10.17
C LEU A 67 1.70 4.69 10.16
N ARG A 68 0.47 4.28 10.44
CA ARG A 68 -0.67 5.19 10.53
C ARG A 68 -0.48 6.24 11.62
N GLN A 69 -0.07 5.83 12.81
CA GLN A 69 0.20 6.75 13.91
C GLN A 69 1.34 7.73 13.57
N ALA A 70 2.40 7.23 12.90
CA ALA A 70 3.51 8.08 12.44
C ALA A 70 3.06 9.13 11.41
N GLN A 71 2.09 8.81 10.55
CA GLN A 71 1.51 9.79 9.63
C GLN A 71 0.64 10.81 10.37
N GLU A 72 -0.24 10.39 11.25
CA GLU A 72 -1.10 11.29 12.02
C GLU A 72 -0.29 12.22 12.93
N SER A 73 0.84 11.76 13.46
CA SER A 73 1.76 12.57 14.29
C SER A 73 2.76 13.42 13.50
N GLY A 74 2.78 13.33 12.16
CA GLY A 74 3.64 14.13 11.31
C GLY A 74 5.07 13.61 11.11
N GLN A 75 5.35 12.37 11.50
CA GLN A 75 6.65 11.72 11.27
C GLN A 75 6.77 11.10 9.87
N ILE A 76 5.64 10.88 9.21
CA ILE A 76 5.48 10.42 7.83
C ILE A 76 4.56 11.39 7.12
N ASP A 77 4.94 11.82 5.91
CA ASP A 77 4.17 12.77 5.10
C ASP A 77 3.25 12.07 4.10
N VAL A 78 3.71 10.97 3.50
CA VAL A 78 2.97 10.19 2.52
C VAL A 78 3.29 8.71 2.64
N TYR A 79 2.27 7.87 2.49
CA TYR A 79 2.41 6.45 2.19
C TYR A 79 1.21 5.93 1.43
N TRP A 80 1.29 4.70 0.93
CA TRP A 80 0.18 4.04 0.24
C TRP A 80 -0.62 3.21 1.22
N GLU A 81 -1.90 3.53 1.35
CA GLU A 81 -2.81 2.82 2.24
C GLU A 81 -3.90 2.13 1.42
N TYR A 82 -4.56 1.17 2.03
CA TYR A 82 -5.65 0.40 1.45
C TYR A 82 -6.98 0.85 2.05
N THR A 83 -7.96 1.09 1.18
CA THR A 83 -9.26 1.65 1.58
C THR A 83 -9.93 0.81 2.68
N GLY A 84 -9.98 -0.52 2.56
CA GLY A 84 -10.56 -1.41 3.57
C GLY A 84 -9.81 -1.37 4.91
N THR A 85 -8.48 -1.26 4.89
CA THR A 85 -7.70 -1.14 6.12
C THR A 85 -8.05 0.14 6.89
N SER A 86 -8.06 1.29 6.19
CA SER A 86 -8.40 2.54 6.85
C SER A 86 -9.83 2.55 7.36
N LEU A 87 -10.77 2.06 6.57
CA LEU A 87 -12.18 2.03 6.94
C LEU A 87 -12.40 1.22 8.22
N ILE A 88 -11.97 -0.04 8.21
CA ILE A 88 -12.31 -1.00 9.27
C ILE A 88 -11.36 -0.85 10.47
N THR A 89 -10.03 -0.82 10.20
CA THR A 89 -9.06 -0.90 11.29
C THR A 89 -8.88 0.45 12.01
N TYR A 90 -8.83 1.56 11.26
CA TYR A 90 -8.55 2.86 11.88
C TYR A 90 -9.80 3.67 12.18
N ASN A 91 -10.79 3.61 11.29
CA ASN A 91 -12.03 4.37 11.45
C ASN A 91 -13.17 3.59 12.09
N LYS A 92 -12.98 2.28 12.35
CA LYS A 92 -13.95 1.40 13.03
C LYS A 92 -15.31 1.34 12.34
N PHE A 93 -15.36 1.60 11.04
CA PHE A 93 -16.56 1.53 10.23
C PHE A 93 -16.64 0.13 9.59
N THR A 94 -17.68 -0.64 9.94
CA THR A 94 -17.77 -2.07 9.61
C THR A 94 -18.89 -2.42 8.63
N ASP A 95 -19.71 -1.43 8.22
CA ASP A 95 -20.76 -1.68 7.24
C ASP A 95 -20.15 -2.01 5.89
N LYS A 96 -20.76 -2.95 5.18
CA LYS A 96 -20.32 -3.35 3.84
C LYS A 96 -20.68 -2.27 2.83
N LEU A 97 -19.67 -1.77 2.13
CA LEU A 97 -19.80 -0.74 1.11
C LEU A 97 -19.30 -1.28 -0.24
N SER A 98 -19.74 -0.67 -1.34
CA SER A 98 -19.11 -0.82 -2.64
C SER A 98 -17.67 -0.29 -2.61
N ALA A 99 -16.82 -0.67 -3.57
CA ALA A 99 -15.45 -0.17 -3.65
C ALA A 99 -15.39 1.38 -3.72
N ASP A 100 -16.25 1.97 -4.52
CA ASP A 100 -16.33 3.43 -4.69
C ASP A 100 -16.82 4.12 -3.40
N ASP A 101 -17.83 3.57 -2.75
CA ASP A 101 -18.35 4.15 -1.51
C ASP A 101 -17.38 3.95 -0.34
N ASN A 102 -16.64 2.83 -0.32
CA ASN A 102 -15.54 2.62 0.61
C ASN A 102 -14.48 3.73 0.47
N TYR A 103 -14.04 4.02 -0.78
CA TYR A 103 -13.09 5.10 -1.03
C TYR A 103 -13.63 6.48 -0.60
N LYS A 104 -14.88 6.81 -0.96
CA LYS A 104 -15.50 8.08 -0.54
C LYS A 104 -15.57 8.21 0.97
N LYS A 105 -15.93 7.11 1.64
CA LYS A 105 -16.09 7.09 3.10
C LYS A 105 -14.76 7.25 3.84
N VAL A 106 -13.69 6.57 3.43
CA VAL A 106 -12.37 6.76 4.06
C VAL A 106 -11.85 8.17 3.84
N LYS A 107 -12.05 8.73 2.65
CA LYS A 107 -11.66 10.12 2.33
C LYS A 107 -12.37 11.13 3.26
N GLU A 108 -13.67 10.93 3.51
CA GLU A 108 -14.46 11.75 4.43
C GLU A 108 -13.92 11.65 5.86
N LEU A 109 -13.79 10.42 6.37
CA LEU A 109 -13.40 10.16 7.77
C LEU A 109 -11.97 10.61 8.08
N ASP A 110 -11.05 10.42 7.16
CA ASP A 110 -9.65 10.77 7.35
C ASP A 110 -9.35 12.25 7.12
N ALA A 111 -10.21 12.97 6.39
CA ALA A 111 -10.10 14.43 6.25
C ALA A 111 -10.13 15.14 7.61
N ALA A 112 -10.93 14.67 8.56
CA ALA A 112 -10.98 15.20 9.93
C ALA A 112 -9.66 15.03 10.70
N LYS A 113 -8.80 14.09 10.24
CA LYS A 113 -7.46 13.81 10.80
C LYS A 113 -6.35 14.55 10.02
N GLY A 114 -6.72 15.42 9.09
CA GLY A 114 -5.76 16.12 8.23
C GLY A 114 -5.07 15.23 7.19
N LEU A 115 -5.68 14.10 6.83
CA LEU A 115 -5.17 13.18 5.83
C LEU A 115 -5.99 13.25 4.55
N VAL A 116 -5.31 13.36 3.42
CA VAL A 116 -5.93 13.51 2.11
C VAL A 116 -5.66 12.25 1.27
N TRP A 117 -6.73 11.56 0.92
CA TRP A 117 -6.73 10.45 -0.01
C TRP A 117 -6.72 10.99 -1.43
N LEU A 118 -5.67 10.69 -2.17
CA LEU A 118 -5.55 11.05 -3.59
C LEU A 118 -6.30 10.03 -4.47
N ASN A 119 -6.07 10.06 -5.78
CA ASN A 119 -6.74 9.13 -6.69
C ASN A 119 -6.30 7.68 -6.42
N PRO A 120 -7.24 6.75 -6.23
CA PRO A 120 -6.92 5.35 -6.03
C PRO A 120 -6.32 4.75 -7.30
N SER A 121 -5.41 3.79 -7.13
CA SER A 121 -4.99 2.93 -8.21
C SER A 121 -6.09 1.93 -8.56
N LYS A 122 -5.89 1.19 -9.66
CA LYS A 122 -6.74 0.05 -10.02
C LYS A 122 -6.31 -1.24 -9.32
N ALA A 123 -5.27 -1.19 -8.47
CA ALA A 123 -4.80 -2.33 -7.70
C ALA A 123 -5.66 -2.51 -6.44
N ASN A 124 -6.26 -3.70 -6.32
CA ASN A 124 -7.08 -4.11 -5.18
C ASN A 124 -6.39 -5.25 -4.44
N ASN A 125 -5.51 -4.91 -3.51
CA ASN A 125 -4.74 -5.89 -2.76
C ASN A 125 -5.54 -6.48 -1.59
N THR A 126 -6.61 -7.21 -1.90
CA THR A 126 -7.44 -7.87 -0.90
C THR A 126 -6.71 -9.04 -0.23
N TYR A 127 -7.06 -9.30 1.02
CA TYR A 127 -6.76 -10.57 1.66
C TYR A 127 -7.46 -11.73 0.95
N SER A 128 -6.82 -12.89 0.94
CA SER A 128 -7.38 -14.13 0.43
C SER A 128 -6.78 -15.31 1.19
N LEU A 129 -7.44 -16.47 1.13
CA LEU A 129 -6.86 -17.73 1.56
C LEU A 129 -6.42 -18.52 0.34
N ALA A 130 -5.30 -19.21 0.44
CA ALA A 130 -4.83 -20.07 -0.63
C ALA A 130 -4.36 -21.44 -0.12
N MET A 131 -4.37 -22.40 -1.00
CA MET A 131 -3.81 -23.72 -0.82
C MET A 131 -2.88 -24.09 -1.97
N ASN A 132 -2.00 -25.05 -1.75
CA ASN A 132 -1.31 -25.69 -2.86
C ASN A 132 -2.35 -26.32 -3.80
N SER A 133 -2.20 -26.18 -5.11
CA SER A 133 -3.19 -26.63 -6.11
C SER A 133 -3.52 -28.13 -6.00
N ASP A 134 -2.51 -28.97 -5.76
CA ASP A 134 -2.73 -30.43 -5.66
C ASP A 134 -3.48 -30.79 -4.37
N ASP A 135 -3.17 -30.10 -3.27
CA ASP A 135 -3.83 -30.33 -1.98
C ASP A 135 -5.28 -29.81 -2.01
N ALA A 136 -5.53 -28.65 -2.63
CA ALA A 136 -6.88 -28.15 -2.87
C ALA A 136 -7.74 -29.14 -3.66
N LYS A 137 -7.19 -29.69 -4.76
CA LYS A 137 -7.84 -30.74 -5.57
C LYS A 137 -8.10 -31.99 -4.77
N LYS A 138 -7.10 -32.48 -4.04
CA LYS A 138 -7.19 -33.69 -3.19
C LYS A 138 -8.32 -33.57 -2.16
N HIS A 139 -8.49 -32.41 -1.56
CA HIS A 139 -9.53 -32.16 -0.56
C HIS A 139 -10.86 -31.70 -1.17
N GLY A 140 -10.92 -31.40 -2.46
CA GLY A 140 -12.10 -30.84 -3.13
C GLY A 140 -12.47 -29.46 -2.58
N ILE A 141 -11.47 -28.61 -2.29
CA ILE A 141 -11.65 -27.27 -1.73
C ILE A 141 -11.40 -26.25 -2.83
N VAL A 142 -12.41 -25.44 -3.17
CA VAL A 142 -12.30 -24.35 -4.16
C VAL A 142 -12.79 -23.01 -3.61
N SER A 143 -13.48 -23.03 -2.46
CA SER A 143 -14.02 -21.85 -1.81
C SER A 143 -13.74 -21.87 -0.31
N ILE A 144 -13.91 -20.71 0.35
CA ILE A 144 -13.82 -20.64 1.81
C ILE A 144 -14.95 -21.45 2.48
N SER A 145 -16.13 -21.55 1.85
CA SER A 145 -17.20 -22.43 2.34
C SER A 145 -16.82 -23.89 2.28
N ASP A 146 -16.11 -24.37 1.23
CA ASP A 146 -15.61 -25.74 1.18
C ASP A 146 -14.57 -26.01 2.27
N LEU A 147 -13.64 -25.06 2.48
CA LEU A 147 -12.68 -25.12 3.58
C LEU A 147 -13.40 -25.24 4.92
N ALA A 148 -14.38 -24.36 5.17
CA ALA A 148 -15.17 -24.36 6.39
C ALA A 148 -15.85 -25.69 6.64
N LYS A 149 -16.44 -26.30 5.60
CA LYS A 149 -17.06 -27.63 5.68
C LYS A 149 -16.04 -28.70 6.07
N LYS A 150 -14.88 -28.75 5.42
CA LYS A 150 -13.82 -29.72 5.72
C LYS A 150 -13.31 -29.64 7.16
N VAL A 151 -13.09 -28.40 7.65
CA VAL A 151 -12.66 -28.20 9.04
C VAL A 151 -13.74 -28.68 10.03
N LYS A 152 -15.02 -28.37 9.75
CA LYS A 152 -16.17 -28.84 10.57
C LYS A 152 -16.34 -30.38 10.56
N ASP A 153 -16.05 -31.01 9.44
CA ASP A 153 -16.09 -32.46 9.29
C ASP A 153 -14.89 -33.17 9.99
N GLY A 154 -14.03 -32.38 10.70
CA GLY A 154 -12.91 -32.92 11.48
C GLY A 154 -11.59 -33.05 10.71
N THR A 155 -11.53 -32.59 9.46
CA THR A 155 -10.25 -32.55 8.71
C THR A 155 -9.29 -31.61 9.38
N LYS A 156 -8.14 -32.10 9.83
CA LYS A 156 -7.09 -31.30 10.41
C LYS A 156 -6.32 -30.57 9.30
N LEU A 157 -6.50 -29.28 9.20
CA LEU A 157 -5.79 -28.40 8.27
C LEU A 157 -5.03 -27.34 9.06
N ASN A 158 -3.73 -27.23 8.80
CA ASN A 158 -2.87 -26.18 9.40
C ASN A 158 -3.03 -24.91 8.59
N PHE A 159 -3.28 -23.81 9.29
CA PHE A 159 -3.39 -22.47 8.71
C PHE A 159 -2.23 -21.59 9.14
N ALA A 160 -1.69 -20.80 8.22
CA ALA A 160 -0.69 -19.77 8.52
C ALA A 160 -1.16 -18.36 8.13
N SER A 161 -0.88 -17.39 8.99
CA SER A 161 -1.07 -15.97 8.69
C SER A 161 -0.05 -15.10 9.41
N ASN A 162 0.00 -13.81 9.02
CA ASN A 162 0.72 -12.83 9.82
C ASN A 162 -0.05 -12.45 11.10
N ALA A 163 0.66 -11.84 12.04
CA ALA A 163 0.08 -11.45 13.33
C ALA A 163 -1.00 -10.37 13.19
N GLU A 164 -0.89 -9.52 12.17
CA GLU A 164 -1.87 -8.46 11.91
C GLU A 164 -3.22 -9.06 11.51
N PHE A 165 -3.28 -9.93 10.52
CA PHE A 165 -4.52 -10.60 10.10
C PHE A 165 -5.16 -11.39 11.24
N TYR A 166 -4.34 -12.05 12.07
CA TYR A 166 -4.84 -12.80 13.23
C TYR A 166 -5.65 -11.91 14.19
N ALA A 167 -5.26 -10.63 14.36
CA ALA A 167 -5.81 -9.72 15.37
C ALA A 167 -6.85 -8.71 14.84
N ARG A 168 -6.97 -8.55 13.50
CA ARG A 168 -7.79 -7.49 12.88
C ARG A 168 -9.31 -7.74 13.01
N PRO A 169 -10.12 -6.65 13.03
CA PRO A 169 -11.58 -6.75 12.96
C PRO A 169 -12.13 -7.37 11.65
N ASP A 170 -11.33 -7.32 10.58
CA ASP A 170 -11.58 -7.96 9.27
C ASP A 170 -10.63 -9.15 9.03
N GLY A 171 -10.13 -9.76 10.10
CA GLY A 171 -9.14 -10.83 10.07
C GLY A 171 -9.72 -12.22 10.35
N LEU A 172 -8.87 -13.09 10.97
CA LEU A 172 -9.17 -14.51 11.11
C LEU A 172 -10.45 -14.79 11.88
N LYS A 173 -10.62 -14.24 13.08
CA LYS A 173 -11.78 -14.56 13.91
C LYS A 173 -13.11 -14.13 13.30
N PRO A 174 -13.26 -12.90 12.76
CA PRO A 174 -14.48 -12.55 12.02
C PRO A 174 -14.70 -13.38 10.76
N LEU A 175 -13.64 -13.78 10.05
CA LEU A 175 -13.75 -14.70 8.91
C LEU A 175 -14.32 -16.05 9.35
N GLU A 176 -13.76 -16.66 10.39
CA GLU A 176 -14.24 -17.92 10.97
C GLU A 176 -15.72 -17.83 11.38
N GLN A 177 -16.11 -16.73 12.03
CA GLN A 177 -17.50 -16.48 12.43
C GLN A 177 -18.42 -16.36 11.21
N SER A 178 -18.03 -15.60 10.18
CA SER A 178 -18.82 -15.40 8.96
C SER A 178 -19.07 -16.71 8.21
N TYR A 179 -18.05 -17.57 8.17
CA TYR A 179 -18.13 -18.88 7.50
C TYR A 179 -18.59 -20.01 8.42
N GLY A 180 -18.71 -19.75 9.72
CA GLY A 180 -19.23 -20.67 10.72
C GLY A 180 -18.31 -21.86 10.99
N PHE A 181 -17.01 -21.64 11.03
CA PHE A 181 -16.00 -22.64 11.40
C PHE A 181 -14.94 -22.03 12.31
N GLU A 182 -14.04 -22.85 12.83
CA GLU A 182 -12.88 -22.40 13.59
C GLU A 182 -11.72 -23.39 13.40
N PHE A 183 -10.54 -22.89 13.08
CA PHE A 183 -9.32 -23.71 13.13
C PHE A 183 -8.98 -24.06 14.58
N ALA A 184 -8.61 -25.30 14.84
CA ALA A 184 -8.07 -25.66 16.14
C ALA A 184 -6.84 -24.79 16.45
N ARG A 185 -6.75 -24.31 17.69
CA ARG A 185 -5.68 -23.39 18.13
C ARG A 185 -4.27 -23.85 17.75
N ASP A 186 -4.00 -25.14 17.91
CA ASP A 186 -2.68 -25.71 17.61
C ASP A 186 -2.39 -25.79 16.11
N ASN A 187 -3.41 -25.66 15.28
CA ASN A 187 -3.29 -25.65 13.82
C ASN A 187 -3.10 -24.23 13.25
N VAL A 188 -3.17 -23.18 14.07
CA VAL A 188 -2.94 -21.80 13.64
C VAL A 188 -1.49 -21.41 13.90
N LYS A 189 -0.76 -21.09 12.82
CA LYS A 189 0.64 -20.66 12.86
C LYS A 189 0.73 -19.16 12.51
N ARG A 190 1.40 -18.38 13.36
CA ARG A 190 1.65 -16.96 13.10
C ARG A 190 3.10 -16.77 12.73
N MET A 191 3.34 -16.14 11.59
CA MET A 191 4.69 -15.90 11.06
C MET A 191 4.68 -14.65 10.16
N ASP A 192 5.85 -14.17 9.78
CA ASP A 192 5.94 -13.05 8.86
C ASP A 192 5.31 -13.38 7.50
N THR A 193 4.76 -12.35 6.82
CA THR A 193 4.02 -12.49 5.56
C THR A 193 4.79 -13.32 4.52
N GLY A 194 6.08 -13.05 4.32
CA GLY A 194 6.91 -13.80 3.37
C GLY A 194 7.06 -15.29 3.72
N LEU A 195 7.12 -15.61 5.02
CA LEU A 195 7.25 -16.99 5.50
C LEU A 195 5.96 -17.79 5.32
N VAL A 196 4.77 -17.15 5.32
CA VAL A 196 3.50 -17.85 5.03
C VAL A 196 3.54 -18.50 3.64
N TYR A 197 4.01 -17.77 2.62
CA TYR A 197 4.12 -18.30 1.26
C TYR A 197 5.12 -19.46 1.16
N GLN A 198 6.25 -19.35 1.89
CA GLN A 198 7.25 -20.41 1.90
C GLN A 198 6.71 -21.66 2.60
N ALA A 199 6.08 -21.50 3.76
CA ALA A 199 5.48 -22.62 4.51
C ALA A 199 4.38 -23.33 3.69
N LEU A 200 3.57 -22.57 2.93
CA LEU A 200 2.57 -23.13 2.04
C LEU A 200 3.20 -23.88 0.85
N LYS A 201 4.26 -23.31 0.25
CA LYS A 201 5.02 -23.94 -0.84
C LYS A 201 5.64 -25.27 -0.40
N GLU A 202 6.21 -25.29 0.79
CA GLU A 202 6.88 -26.49 1.37
C GLU A 202 5.91 -27.45 2.04
N LYS A 203 4.58 -27.19 1.97
CA LYS A 203 3.54 -28.02 2.58
C LYS A 203 3.67 -28.18 4.09
N GLN A 204 4.30 -27.20 4.76
CA GLN A 204 4.36 -27.14 6.23
C GLN A 204 3.01 -26.68 6.81
N VAL A 205 2.19 -26.01 6.00
CA VAL A 205 0.80 -25.67 6.28
C VAL A 205 -0.06 -25.99 5.06
N ASP A 206 -1.34 -26.21 5.29
CA ASP A 206 -2.30 -26.61 4.26
C ASP A 206 -2.99 -25.39 3.63
N VAL A 207 -3.21 -24.36 4.44
CA VAL A 207 -3.89 -23.11 4.07
C VAL A 207 -3.02 -21.93 4.51
N GLY A 208 -2.85 -20.97 3.64
CA GLY A 208 -2.10 -19.74 3.94
C GLY A 208 -2.90 -18.48 3.64
N LEU A 209 -2.68 -17.45 4.47
CA LEU A 209 -3.08 -16.10 4.11
C LEU A 209 -2.23 -15.60 2.95
N VAL A 210 -2.87 -15.13 1.90
CA VAL A 210 -2.22 -14.51 0.74
C VAL A 210 -2.83 -13.14 0.44
N PHE A 211 -2.17 -12.38 -0.42
CA PHE A 211 -2.60 -11.07 -0.90
C PHE A 211 -2.85 -11.16 -2.40
N ALA A 212 -3.96 -10.63 -2.89
CA ALA A 212 -4.42 -10.82 -4.27
C ALA A 212 -3.41 -10.37 -5.35
N THR A 213 -2.59 -9.36 -5.03
CA THR A 213 -1.56 -8.83 -5.94
C THR A 213 -0.19 -9.51 -5.79
N ASP A 214 -0.09 -10.64 -5.08
CA ASP A 214 1.18 -11.31 -4.84
C ASP A 214 1.55 -12.29 -5.97
N GLY A 215 2.68 -12.03 -6.62
CA GLY A 215 3.15 -12.84 -7.75
C GLY A 215 3.61 -14.26 -7.39
N ARG A 216 3.80 -14.56 -6.09
CA ARG A 216 4.10 -15.92 -5.64
C ARG A 216 2.90 -16.87 -5.78
N ILE A 217 1.68 -16.34 -5.86
CA ILE A 217 0.47 -17.17 -6.07
C ILE A 217 0.61 -18.03 -7.33
N PRO A 218 0.74 -17.46 -8.53
CA PRO A 218 0.95 -18.25 -9.74
C PRO A 218 2.31 -18.93 -9.79
N ALA A 219 3.38 -18.28 -9.29
CA ALA A 219 4.73 -18.82 -9.33
C ALA A 219 4.91 -20.10 -8.52
N PHE A 220 4.14 -20.26 -7.43
CA PHE A 220 4.19 -21.46 -6.57
C PHE A 220 3.01 -22.41 -6.77
N ASN A 221 2.23 -22.21 -7.84
CA ASN A 221 1.06 -23.04 -8.17
C ASN A 221 0.05 -23.09 -7.02
N PHE A 222 -0.26 -21.95 -6.41
CA PHE A 222 -1.31 -21.84 -5.41
C PHE A 222 -2.67 -21.59 -6.04
N VAL A 223 -3.71 -22.12 -5.41
CA VAL A 223 -5.11 -21.84 -5.70
C VAL A 223 -5.64 -20.91 -4.63
N VAL A 224 -6.11 -19.74 -5.05
CA VAL A 224 -6.86 -18.83 -4.19
C VAL A 224 -8.27 -19.36 -4.01
N LEU A 225 -8.70 -19.50 -2.75
CA LEU A 225 -10.05 -19.94 -2.41
C LEU A 225 -11.04 -18.80 -2.65
N LYS A 226 -12.14 -19.09 -3.34
CA LYS A 226 -13.19 -18.11 -3.59
C LYS A 226 -13.80 -17.64 -2.27
N ASP A 227 -13.84 -16.34 -2.05
CA ASP A 227 -14.62 -15.70 -0.98
C ASP A 227 -16.10 -15.62 -1.40
N ASP A 228 -16.80 -16.75 -1.29
CA ASP A 228 -18.15 -16.93 -1.79
C ASP A 228 -19.24 -16.24 -0.95
N LYS A 229 -18.88 -15.72 0.23
CA LYS A 229 -19.75 -14.87 1.05
C LYS A 229 -19.38 -13.38 0.98
N ALA A 230 -18.42 -13.01 0.14
CA ALA A 230 -17.91 -11.63 0.02
C ALA A 230 -17.57 -11.03 1.40
N PHE A 231 -16.77 -11.75 2.17
CA PHE A 231 -16.36 -11.32 3.51
C PHE A 231 -15.39 -10.14 3.43
N PHE A 232 -14.40 -10.21 2.55
CA PHE A 232 -13.39 -9.19 2.44
C PHE A 232 -13.91 -7.94 1.71
N PRO A 233 -13.67 -6.74 2.23
CA PRO A 233 -14.00 -5.49 1.54
C PRO A 233 -12.99 -5.23 0.39
N ALA A 234 -13.22 -4.15 -0.35
CA ALA A 234 -12.23 -3.64 -1.29
C ALA A 234 -11.04 -3.01 -0.54
N TYR A 235 -9.83 -3.30 -1.03
CA TYR A 235 -8.57 -2.76 -0.53
C TYR A 235 -7.83 -2.03 -1.66
N ALA A 236 -8.48 -1.02 -2.26
CA ALA A 236 -7.86 -0.21 -3.31
C ALA A 236 -6.65 0.53 -2.75
N MET A 237 -5.49 0.31 -3.37
CA MET A 237 -4.24 0.94 -2.97
C MET A 237 -4.21 2.40 -3.41
N THR A 238 -4.03 3.31 -2.45
CA THR A 238 -4.21 4.75 -2.65
C THR A 238 -3.11 5.53 -1.93
N PRO A 239 -2.50 6.57 -2.56
CA PRO A 239 -1.57 7.44 -1.86
C PRO A 239 -2.34 8.36 -0.89
N VAL A 240 -1.90 8.38 0.35
CA VAL A 240 -2.47 9.20 1.43
C VAL A 240 -1.42 10.18 1.91
N VAL A 241 -1.74 11.46 1.87
CA VAL A 241 -0.81 12.55 2.16
C VAL A 241 -1.37 13.43 3.28
N ARG A 242 -0.51 13.92 4.15
CA ARG A 242 -0.91 14.94 5.13
C ARG A 242 -1.33 16.22 4.41
N LYS A 243 -2.47 16.78 4.81
CA LYS A 243 -3.01 18.00 4.20
C LYS A 243 -1.99 19.15 4.20
N GLN A 244 -1.31 19.37 5.32
CA GLN A 244 -0.29 20.40 5.46
C GLN A 244 0.83 20.28 4.42
N VAL A 245 1.21 19.05 4.06
CA VAL A 245 2.26 18.78 3.06
C VAL A 245 1.76 19.08 1.65
N LEU A 246 0.52 18.74 1.34
CA LEU A 246 -0.10 19.08 0.06
C LEU A 246 -0.27 20.60 -0.11
N ASP A 247 -0.72 21.29 0.93
CA ASP A 247 -0.90 22.75 0.90
C ASP A 247 0.44 23.47 0.62
N ALA A 248 1.54 22.94 1.17
CA ALA A 248 2.89 23.47 0.93
C ALA A 248 3.51 23.02 -0.41
N ASN A 249 2.97 21.98 -1.05
CA ASN A 249 3.51 21.37 -2.27
C ASN A 249 2.41 21.13 -3.32
N PRO A 250 1.91 22.16 -4.01
CA PRO A 250 0.72 22.04 -4.88
C PRO A 250 0.84 21.01 -6.01
N LYS A 251 2.05 20.71 -6.48
CA LYS A 251 2.30 19.72 -7.55
C LYS A 251 2.35 18.28 -7.05
N LEU A 252 2.42 18.06 -5.74
CA LEU A 252 2.63 16.72 -5.17
C LEU A 252 1.49 15.76 -5.49
N ALA A 253 0.24 16.24 -5.47
CA ALA A 253 -0.92 15.44 -5.80
C ALA A 253 -0.86 14.91 -7.24
N ASP A 254 -0.56 15.75 -8.22
CA ASP A 254 -0.49 15.34 -9.62
C ASP A 254 0.64 14.33 -9.87
N ILE A 255 1.80 14.53 -9.22
CA ILE A 255 2.92 13.60 -9.31
C ILE A 255 2.52 12.21 -8.77
N LEU A 256 1.92 12.14 -7.60
CA LEU A 256 1.49 10.87 -7.00
C LEU A 256 0.34 10.21 -7.77
N ASN A 257 -0.61 11.00 -8.27
CA ASN A 257 -1.70 10.52 -9.11
C ASN A 257 -1.19 9.95 -10.46
N SER A 258 -0.11 10.51 -11.00
CA SER A 258 0.51 9.97 -12.24
C SER A 258 1.07 8.56 -12.02
N LEU A 259 1.61 8.27 -10.85
CA LEU A 259 2.05 6.92 -10.46
C LEU A 259 0.83 6.01 -10.21
N SER A 260 -0.16 6.49 -9.45
CA SER A 260 -1.38 5.74 -9.15
C SER A 260 -2.08 5.21 -10.41
N ALA A 261 -2.15 6.04 -11.46
CA ALA A 261 -2.78 5.71 -12.73
C ALA A 261 -2.10 4.57 -13.52
N LYS A 262 -0.87 4.18 -13.14
CA LYS A 262 -0.08 3.12 -13.78
C LYS A 262 -0.17 1.77 -13.08
N LEU A 263 -0.92 1.68 -11.98
CA LEU A 263 -0.94 0.53 -11.09
C LEU A 263 -2.30 -0.18 -11.18
N ASP A 264 -2.25 -1.47 -11.49
CA ASP A 264 -3.36 -2.42 -11.44
C ASP A 264 -2.87 -3.74 -10.83
N ASP A 265 -3.79 -4.69 -10.59
CA ASP A 265 -3.48 -5.99 -9.97
C ASP A 265 -2.38 -6.73 -10.72
N ALA A 266 -2.45 -6.78 -12.05
CA ALA A 266 -1.48 -7.50 -12.87
C ALA A 266 -0.09 -6.86 -12.81
N THR A 267 -0.04 -5.53 -12.82
CA THR A 267 1.21 -4.76 -12.70
C THR A 267 1.84 -5.01 -11.34
N MET A 268 1.05 -4.90 -10.26
CA MET A 268 1.57 -5.13 -8.91
C MET A 268 2.03 -6.57 -8.72
N ALA A 269 1.31 -7.56 -9.23
CA ALA A 269 1.73 -8.97 -9.18
C ALA A 269 3.09 -9.19 -9.87
N ARG A 270 3.32 -8.57 -11.05
CA ARG A 270 4.62 -8.66 -11.73
C ARG A 270 5.75 -7.97 -10.96
N LEU A 271 5.50 -6.80 -10.39
CA LEU A 271 6.50 -6.09 -9.58
C LEU A 271 6.86 -6.88 -8.33
N ASN A 272 5.86 -7.40 -7.62
CA ASN A 272 6.06 -8.25 -6.45
C ASN A 272 6.82 -9.53 -6.81
N ALA A 273 6.48 -10.19 -7.93
CA ALA A 273 7.21 -11.37 -8.41
C ALA A 273 8.69 -11.05 -8.71
N SER A 274 8.98 -9.89 -9.30
CA SER A 274 10.36 -9.50 -9.60
C SER A 274 11.24 -9.43 -8.34
N VAL A 275 10.67 -9.04 -7.20
CA VAL A 275 11.39 -9.04 -5.92
C VAL A 275 11.34 -10.41 -5.25
N ASP A 276 10.14 -10.97 -5.06
CA ASP A 276 9.95 -12.15 -4.22
C ASP A 276 10.36 -13.47 -4.89
N VAL A 277 10.27 -13.54 -6.23
CA VAL A 277 10.60 -14.74 -7.02
C VAL A 277 11.93 -14.57 -7.75
N ASP A 278 12.09 -13.48 -8.52
CA ASP A 278 13.27 -13.23 -9.33
C ASP A 278 14.47 -12.69 -8.52
N LYS A 279 14.27 -12.35 -7.25
CA LYS A 279 15.28 -11.86 -6.29
C LYS A 279 15.96 -10.55 -6.71
N LYS A 280 15.27 -9.71 -7.50
CA LYS A 280 15.75 -8.35 -7.79
C LYS A 280 15.61 -7.46 -6.56
N THR A 281 16.41 -6.39 -6.50
CA THR A 281 16.25 -5.40 -5.41
C THR A 281 14.98 -4.58 -5.59
N VAL A 282 14.42 -4.12 -4.50
CA VAL A 282 13.24 -3.23 -4.50
C VAL A 282 13.54 -1.95 -5.30
N GLU A 283 14.74 -1.41 -5.13
CA GLU A 283 15.21 -0.19 -5.78
C GLU A 283 15.30 -0.35 -7.31
N ASP A 284 15.85 -1.46 -7.80
CA ASP A 284 15.96 -1.74 -9.24
C ASP A 284 14.60 -1.95 -9.89
N VAL A 285 13.70 -2.68 -9.21
CA VAL A 285 12.33 -2.90 -9.68
C VAL A 285 11.59 -1.57 -9.78
N ALA A 286 11.67 -0.73 -8.75
CA ALA A 286 11.07 0.59 -8.72
C ALA A 286 11.60 1.49 -9.86
N GLN A 287 12.93 1.58 -10.02
CA GLN A 287 13.56 2.42 -11.04
C GLN A 287 13.19 1.96 -12.44
N THR A 288 13.25 0.65 -12.68
CA THR A 288 12.94 0.05 -13.98
C THR A 288 11.49 0.37 -14.38
N PHE A 289 10.56 0.18 -13.46
CA PHE A 289 9.16 0.48 -13.72
C PHE A 289 8.93 1.95 -14.00
N LEU A 290 9.46 2.86 -13.18
CA LEU A 290 9.30 4.30 -13.38
C LEU A 290 9.82 4.77 -14.74
N LYS A 291 10.99 4.27 -15.19
CA LYS A 291 11.55 4.55 -16.51
C LYS A 291 10.67 4.00 -17.63
N GLN A 292 10.20 2.75 -17.52
CA GLN A 292 9.33 2.13 -18.52
C GLN A 292 8.00 2.87 -18.67
N GLN A 293 7.49 3.47 -17.60
CA GLN A 293 6.27 4.26 -17.62
C GLN A 293 6.48 5.73 -18.01
N GLY A 294 7.72 6.16 -18.25
CA GLY A 294 8.05 7.55 -18.60
C GLY A 294 7.79 8.54 -17.46
N LEU A 295 7.87 8.09 -16.22
CA LEU A 295 7.64 8.92 -15.04
C LEU A 295 8.92 9.63 -14.56
N ILE A 296 10.07 9.01 -14.85
CA ILE A 296 11.42 9.56 -14.60
C ILE A 296 12.30 9.37 -15.80
#